data_bf1146ff16bb55cc666769b64bb19aa6
#
_entry.id   bf1146ff16bb55cc666769b64bb19aa6
#
_cell.length_a   1.000
_cell.length_b   1.000
_cell.length_c   1.000
_cell.angle_alpha   90.00
_cell.angle_beta   90.00
_cell.angle_gamma   90.00
#
_symmetry.space_group_name_H-M   'P 1'
#
loop_
_entity.id
_entity.type
_entity.pdbx_description
1 polymer ?
#
loop_
_entity_poly.entity_id
_entity_poly.type
_entity_poly.pdbx_seq_one_letter_code
_entity_poly.pdbx_strand_id
1 'polypeptide(L)'
;SSTSRGLGDVYKRHAEPWTEEMRKKIENILHINCFDIYGLCEITGPGVAMDCIHHAGLHVNADHFYPEVLNPATNEACADGETGELVFTTLSKEAMPLLRYRTKDLTSIDHSRCACGRTTPRISKFTGRTDDMKVIRGVNVFPTQVETALLSMGGAVAPHYMMIVDREDNLDVLTVMVEVDESMFSDEIRKLDALRDKIAAILKTALGVSVRVKLVEPKSIQRSEGKAVRVIDNRNL
;
A
#
# COMPACT_ATOMS: atom_id res chain seq x y z
N SER A 1 -9.20 -30.31 -20.35
CA SER A 1 -8.04 -29.81 -19.57
C SER A 1 -7.74 -28.33 -19.69
N SER A 2 -8.65 -27.54 -20.19
CA SER A 2 -8.41 -26.07 -20.41
C SER A 2 -8.98 -25.17 -19.30
N THR A 3 -9.66 -25.70 -18.32
CA THR A 3 -10.35 -24.92 -17.28
C THR A 3 -9.50 -24.57 -16.05
N SER A 4 -8.31 -25.15 -15.90
CA SER A 4 -7.44 -24.85 -14.75
C SER A 4 -6.51 -23.63 -14.92
N ARG A 5 -6.37 -23.09 -16.12
CA ARG A 5 -5.49 -21.94 -16.36
C ARG A 5 -6.05 -20.62 -15.85
N GLY A 6 -7.37 -20.46 -15.78
CA GLY A 6 -7.99 -19.21 -15.36
C GLY A 6 -7.93 -18.96 -13.85
N LEU A 7 -8.10 -19.99 -13.04
CA LEU A 7 -8.11 -19.87 -11.56
C LEU A 7 -6.69 -19.70 -10.98
N GLY A 8 -5.69 -20.35 -11.57
CA GLY A 8 -4.30 -20.23 -11.13
C GLY A 8 -3.70 -18.85 -11.39
N ASP A 9 -4.09 -18.21 -12.49
CA ASP A 9 -3.62 -16.86 -12.84
C ASP A 9 -4.28 -15.76 -12.01
N VAL A 10 -5.54 -15.91 -11.65
CA VAL A 10 -6.25 -14.99 -10.76
C VAL A 10 -5.65 -15.04 -9.35
N TYR A 11 -5.30 -16.22 -8.87
CA TYR A 11 -4.73 -16.41 -7.52
C TYR A 11 -3.31 -15.83 -7.38
N LYS A 12 -2.51 -15.80 -8.43
CA LYS A 12 -1.15 -15.25 -8.42
C LYS A 12 -1.06 -13.73 -8.56
N ARG A 13 -2.13 -13.05 -8.95
CA ARG A 13 -2.11 -11.63 -9.34
C ARG A 13 -2.48 -10.65 -8.23
N HIS A 14 -2.97 -11.09 -7.07
CA HIS A 14 -3.66 -10.21 -6.13
C HIS A 14 -3.22 -10.38 -4.68
N ALA A 15 -1.91 -10.30 -4.41
CA ALA A 15 -1.42 -10.01 -3.07
C ALA A 15 -1.34 -8.49 -2.90
N GLU A 16 -2.49 -7.82 -2.88
CA GLU A 16 -2.60 -6.39 -2.62
C GLU A 16 -3.19 -6.15 -1.22
N PRO A 17 -2.69 -5.15 -0.49
CA PRO A 17 -3.28 -4.77 0.78
C PRO A 17 -4.70 -4.26 0.55
N TRP A 18 -5.63 -4.64 1.39
CA TRP A 18 -6.98 -4.10 1.41
C TRP A 18 -7.17 -3.09 2.53
N THR A 19 -8.11 -2.18 2.33
CA THR A 19 -8.50 -1.24 3.38
C THR A 19 -9.45 -1.91 4.38
N GLU A 20 -9.53 -1.37 5.59
CA GLU A 20 -10.45 -1.84 6.61
C GLU A 20 -11.92 -1.77 6.15
N GLU A 21 -12.26 -0.76 5.35
CA GLU A 21 -13.58 -0.60 4.75
C GLU A 21 -13.87 -1.69 3.74
N MET A 22 -12.90 -2.04 2.90
CA MET A 22 -13.02 -3.13 1.94
C MET A 22 -13.20 -4.47 2.65
N ARG A 23 -12.42 -4.75 3.71
CA ARG A 23 -12.58 -5.95 4.53
C ARG A 23 -14.00 -6.08 5.06
N LYS A 24 -14.50 -5.03 5.74
CA LYS A 24 -15.87 -5.00 6.29
C LYS A 24 -16.93 -5.18 5.21
N LYS A 25 -16.74 -4.57 4.04
CA LYS A 25 -17.67 -4.74 2.91
C LYS A 25 -17.73 -6.19 2.44
N ILE A 26 -16.58 -6.85 2.30
CA ILE A 26 -16.50 -8.27 1.91
C ILE A 26 -17.17 -9.15 2.98
N GLU A 27 -16.84 -8.94 4.25
CA GLU A 27 -17.42 -9.68 5.37
C GLU A 27 -18.96 -9.56 5.41
N ASN A 28 -19.47 -8.35 5.21
CA ASN A 28 -20.92 -8.11 5.21
C ASN A 28 -21.63 -8.75 4.01
N ILE A 29 -21.01 -8.78 2.82
CA ILE A 29 -21.63 -9.34 1.62
C ILE A 29 -21.58 -10.86 1.64
N LEU A 30 -20.46 -11.44 2.05
CA LEU A 30 -20.22 -12.87 1.96
C LEU A 30 -20.50 -13.61 3.28
N HIS A 31 -20.77 -12.90 4.38
CA HIS A 31 -20.98 -13.45 5.72
C HIS A 31 -19.83 -14.37 6.19
N ILE A 32 -18.59 -13.93 5.94
CA ILE A 32 -17.35 -14.62 6.34
C ILE A 32 -16.48 -13.69 7.19
N ASN A 33 -15.52 -14.26 7.92
CA ASN A 33 -14.46 -13.49 8.56
C ASN A 33 -13.26 -13.41 7.63
N CYS A 34 -12.74 -12.23 7.40
CA CYS A 34 -11.58 -11.98 6.55
C CYS A 34 -10.35 -11.67 7.39
N PHE A 35 -9.25 -12.35 7.13
CA PHE A 35 -7.98 -12.19 7.84
C PHE A 35 -6.88 -11.77 6.87
N ASP A 36 -6.06 -10.82 7.32
CA ASP A 36 -4.89 -10.38 6.59
C ASP A 36 -3.75 -11.39 6.74
N ILE A 37 -2.95 -11.53 5.68
CA ILE A 37 -1.76 -12.37 5.67
C ILE A 37 -0.62 -11.62 5.00
N TYR A 38 0.57 -11.70 5.58
CA TYR A 38 1.78 -11.14 5.00
C TYR A 38 2.79 -12.23 4.68
N GLY A 39 3.48 -12.06 3.58
CA GLY A 39 4.58 -12.91 3.17
C GLY A 39 5.28 -12.39 1.93
N LEU A 40 6.44 -12.93 1.64
CA LEU A 40 7.23 -12.61 0.44
C LEU A 40 7.94 -13.86 -0.06
N CYS A 41 8.07 -13.96 -1.39
CA CYS A 41 8.64 -15.15 -2.05
C CYS A 41 10.11 -15.39 -1.64
N GLU A 42 10.84 -14.33 -1.34
CA GLU A 42 12.26 -14.36 -0.96
C GLU A 42 12.47 -15.10 0.37
N ILE A 43 11.51 -15.01 1.27
CA ILE A 43 11.59 -15.69 2.57
C ILE A 43 11.05 -17.11 2.48
N THR A 44 9.75 -17.28 2.29
CA THR A 44 9.12 -18.62 2.25
C THR A 44 7.79 -18.60 1.47
N GLY A 45 7.31 -17.42 1.07
CA GLY A 45 5.99 -17.23 0.48
C GLY A 45 4.95 -16.72 1.49
N PRO A 46 3.66 -17.03 1.32
CA PRO A 46 2.61 -16.55 2.20
C PRO A 46 2.70 -17.15 3.61
N GLY A 47 2.30 -16.38 4.63
CA GLY A 47 2.20 -16.88 5.99
C GLY A 47 3.40 -16.56 6.88
N VAL A 48 4.19 -15.55 6.56
CA VAL A 48 5.23 -15.01 7.48
C VAL A 48 4.60 -14.36 8.70
N ALA A 49 3.50 -13.62 8.48
CA ALA A 49 2.68 -13.08 9.55
C ALA A 49 1.18 -13.16 9.20
N MET A 50 0.33 -13.31 10.19
CA MET A 50 -1.10 -13.54 10.03
C MET A 50 -1.92 -12.77 11.06
N ASP A 51 -3.07 -12.28 10.62
CA ASP A 51 -4.05 -11.60 11.46
C ASP A 51 -4.73 -12.56 12.47
N CYS A 52 -5.48 -11.99 13.40
CA CYS A 52 -6.35 -12.71 14.33
C CYS A 52 -7.71 -12.03 14.43
N ILE A 53 -8.64 -12.64 15.15
CA ILE A 53 -10.02 -12.14 15.32
C ILE A 53 -10.12 -10.72 15.90
N HIS A 54 -9.05 -10.21 16.51
CA HIS A 54 -9.01 -8.85 17.07
C HIS A 54 -8.49 -7.80 16.08
N HIS A 55 -7.96 -8.21 14.93
CA HIS A 55 -7.42 -7.31 13.90
C HIS A 55 -6.46 -6.24 14.43
N ALA A 56 -5.68 -6.61 15.46
CA ALA A 56 -4.75 -5.72 16.16
C ALA A 56 -3.30 -5.85 15.65
N GLY A 57 -3.13 -6.09 14.37
CA GLY A 57 -1.85 -6.35 13.71
C GLY A 57 -1.63 -7.83 13.37
N LEU A 58 -0.63 -8.09 12.53
CA LEU A 58 -0.30 -9.42 12.02
C LEU A 58 0.71 -10.08 12.94
N HIS A 59 0.34 -11.21 13.54
CA HIS A 59 1.24 -12.02 14.36
C HIS A 59 2.32 -12.66 13.50
N VAL A 60 3.58 -12.37 13.81
CA VAL A 60 4.72 -13.00 13.15
C VAL A 60 4.87 -14.43 13.64
N ASN A 61 5.13 -15.37 12.73
CA ASN A 61 5.51 -16.73 13.07
C ASN A 61 6.97 -16.76 13.56
N ALA A 62 7.17 -16.32 14.82
CA ALA A 62 8.47 -16.03 15.40
C ALA A 62 9.34 -17.28 15.69
N ASP A 63 8.78 -18.47 15.56
CA ASP A 63 9.50 -19.76 15.52
C ASP A 63 10.29 -19.96 14.23
N HIS A 64 9.88 -19.29 13.14
CA HIS A 64 10.53 -19.39 11.84
C HIS A 64 11.22 -18.09 11.39
N PHE A 65 10.77 -16.94 11.90
CA PHE A 65 11.20 -15.62 11.44
C PHE A 65 11.46 -14.69 12.62
N TYR A 66 12.65 -14.09 12.65
CA TYR A 66 12.96 -13.03 13.61
C TYR A 66 12.72 -11.67 12.95
N PRO A 67 11.70 -10.90 13.39
CA PRO A 67 11.40 -9.58 12.86
C PRO A 67 12.22 -8.50 13.58
N GLU A 68 12.66 -7.53 12.82
CA GLU A 68 13.21 -6.26 13.31
C GLU A 68 12.53 -5.12 12.56
N VAL A 69 12.34 -3.96 13.20
CA VAL A 69 11.94 -2.74 12.52
C VAL A 69 13.05 -1.72 12.70
N LEU A 70 13.60 -1.24 11.60
CA LEU A 70 14.76 -0.36 11.60
C LEU A 70 14.41 1.02 11.01
N ASN A 71 14.96 2.05 11.61
CA ASN A 71 14.91 3.38 11.03
C ASN A 71 15.68 3.38 9.69
N PRO A 72 15.05 3.71 8.55
CA PRO A 72 15.70 3.63 7.25
C PRO A 72 16.91 4.55 7.07
N ALA A 73 16.98 5.65 7.83
CA ALA A 73 18.06 6.63 7.74
C ALA A 73 19.26 6.27 8.61
N THR A 74 19.02 5.80 9.85
CA THR A 74 20.09 5.50 10.82
C THR A 74 20.48 4.03 10.89
N ASN A 75 19.60 3.13 10.40
CA ASN A 75 19.66 1.67 10.56
C ASN A 75 19.62 1.19 12.02
N GLU A 76 19.21 2.02 12.94
CA GLU A 76 18.99 1.66 14.34
C GLU A 76 17.61 1.03 14.53
N ALA A 77 17.47 0.20 15.55
CA ALA A 77 16.19 -0.42 15.89
C ALA A 77 15.19 0.65 16.35
N CYS A 78 13.98 0.59 15.80
CA CYS A 78 12.86 1.43 16.23
C CYS A 78 12.29 0.93 17.57
N ALA A 79 11.75 1.83 18.37
CA ALA A 79 10.97 1.47 19.54
C ALA A 79 9.62 0.83 19.11
N ASP A 80 8.99 0.10 20.06
CA ASP A 80 7.64 -0.45 19.82
C ASP A 80 6.65 0.64 19.44
N GLY A 81 5.93 0.41 18.35
CA GLY A 81 4.99 1.36 17.75
C GLY A 81 5.61 2.41 16.84
N GLU A 82 6.92 2.56 16.82
CA GLU A 82 7.62 3.46 15.89
C GLU A 82 7.68 2.85 14.48
N THR A 83 7.40 3.65 13.46
CA THR A 83 7.42 3.19 12.06
C THR A 83 8.84 3.15 11.51
N GLY A 84 9.21 2.02 10.94
CA GLY A 84 10.48 1.81 10.25
C GLY A 84 10.38 0.73 9.18
N GLU A 85 11.51 0.39 8.58
CA GLU A 85 11.61 -0.68 7.60
C GLU A 85 11.63 -2.05 8.26
N LEU A 86 10.74 -2.93 7.80
CA LEU A 86 10.69 -4.31 8.26
C LEU A 86 11.87 -5.11 7.73
N VAL A 87 12.52 -5.82 8.63
CA VAL A 87 13.67 -6.67 8.35
C VAL A 87 13.43 -8.05 8.93
N PHE A 88 13.75 -9.11 8.19
CA PHE A 88 13.61 -10.47 8.67
C PHE A 88 14.92 -11.25 8.63
N THR A 89 15.12 -12.06 9.68
CA THR A 89 16.07 -13.15 9.68
C THR A 89 15.31 -14.48 9.71
N THR A 90 15.64 -15.39 8.79
CA THR A 90 15.05 -16.74 8.78
C THR A 90 15.75 -17.62 9.78
N LEU A 91 14.99 -18.34 10.64
CA LEU A 91 15.52 -19.18 11.70
C LEU A 91 15.58 -20.66 11.32
N SER A 92 14.64 -21.11 10.50
CA SER A 92 14.49 -22.54 10.15
C SER A 92 14.73 -22.85 8.67
N LYS A 93 15.07 -21.85 7.87
CA LYS A 93 15.29 -22.03 6.42
C LYS A 93 16.70 -22.53 6.15
N GLU A 94 16.85 -23.77 5.72
CA GLU A 94 18.14 -24.40 5.42
C GLU A 94 18.70 -23.98 4.06
N ALA A 95 17.86 -24.00 3.02
CA ALA A 95 18.24 -23.56 1.69
C ALA A 95 18.07 -22.05 1.55
N MET A 96 19.14 -21.35 1.19
CA MET A 96 19.17 -19.89 1.05
C MET A 96 18.69 -19.16 2.32
N PRO A 97 19.31 -19.36 3.48
CA PRO A 97 18.95 -18.64 4.69
C PRO A 97 19.17 -17.13 4.49
N LEU A 98 18.24 -16.32 4.98
CA LEU A 98 18.34 -14.87 4.91
C LEU A 98 18.66 -14.30 6.28
N LEU A 99 19.72 -13.51 6.36
CA LEU A 99 20.13 -12.79 7.56
C LEU A 99 19.84 -11.29 7.35
N ARG A 100 19.01 -10.73 8.22
CA ARG A 100 18.62 -9.31 8.20
C ARG A 100 18.20 -8.81 6.81
N TYR A 101 17.31 -9.59 6.16
CA TYR A 101 16.77 -9.25 4.85
C TYR A 101 15.86 -8.03 4.94
N ARG A 102 16.20 -6.96 4.24
CA ARG A 102 15.45 -5.72 4.18
C ARG A 102 14.30 -5.86 3.19
N THR A 103 13.07 -5.86 3.70
CA THR A 103 11.87 -6.04 2.85
C THR A 103 11.49 -4.79 2.08
N LYS A 104 11.99 -3.64 2.53
CA LYS A 104 11.59 -2.29 2.12
C LYS A 104 10.17 -1.88 2.49
N ASP A 105 9.42 -2.76 3.13
CA ASP A 105 8.08 -2.48 3.61
C ASP A 105 8.15 -1.69 4.92
N LEU A 106 7.35 -0.63 5.06
CA LEU A 106 7.29 0.22 6.24
C LEU A 106 6.14 -0.20 7.15
N THR A 107 6.47 -0.52 8.37
CA THR A 107 5.53 -0.93 9.43
C THR A 107 6.06 -0.54 10.81
N SER A 108 5.31 -0.85 11.86
CA SER A 108 5.79 -0.84 13.25
C SER A 108 5.63 -2.22 13.87
N ILE A 109 6.37 -2.49 14.94
CA ILE A 109 6.29 -3.73 15.69
C ILE A 109 5.73 -3.47 17.08
N ASP A 110 4.98 -4.43 17.63
CA ASP A 110 4.42 -4.41 18.99
C ASP A 110 4.67 -5.78 19.64
N HIS A 111 5.41 -5.79 20.73
CA HIS A 111 5.73 -7.00 21.52
C HIS A 111 4.74 -7.26 22.66
N SER A 112 3.74 -6.41 22.86
CA SER A 112 2.73 -6.62 23.89
C SER A 112 1.88 -7.85 23.60
N ARG A 113 1.34 -8.46 24.68
CA ARG A 113 0.44 -9.62 24.55
C ARG A 113 -0.86 -9.22 23.87
N CYS A 114 -1.24 -9.95 22.83
CA CYS A 114 -2.52 -9.76 22.16
C CYS A 114 -3.70 -10.30 22.99
N ALA A 115 -4.87 -9.68 22.84
CA ALA A 115 -6.12 -10.15 23.44
C ALA A 115 -6.52 -11.57 22.97
N CYS A 116 -6.05 -12.04 21.80
CA CYS A 116 -6.23 -13.42 21.34
C CYS A 116 -5.41 -14.45 22.14
N GLY A 117 -4.56 -14.02 23.08
CA GLY A 117 -3.72 -14.88 23.92
C GLY A 117 -2.32 -15.15 23.37
N ARG A 118 -2.04 -14.86 22.09
CA ARG A 118 -0.70 -15.03 21.50
C ARG A 118 0.30 -14.04 22.08
N THR A 119 1.55 -14.50 22.18
CA THR A 119 2.69 -13.74 22.71
C THR A 119 3.70 -13.37 21.63
N THR A 120 3.49 -13.83 20.41
CA THR A 120 4.36 -13.48 19.27
C THR A 120 4.23 -12.01 18.91
N PRO A 121 5.31 -11.35 18.48
CA PRO A 121 5.27 -9.95 18.08
C PRO A 121 4.29 -9.76 16.93
N ARG A 122 3.70 -8.57 16.86
CA ARG A 122 2.76 -8.18 15.80
C ARG A 122 3.34 -7.03 15.01
N ILE A 123 3.24 -7.13 13.69
CA ILE A 123 3.51 -6.01 12.80
C ILE A 123 2.21 -5.30 12.45
N SER A 124 2.25 -3.99 12.38
CA SER A 124 1.10 -3.16 11.99
C SER A 124 0.80 -3.29 10.49
N LYS A 125 -0.33 -2.72 10.05
CA LYS A 125 -0.57 -2.56 8.60
C LYS A 125 0.54 -1.72 7.97
N PHE A 126 0.92 -2.10 6.75
CA PHE A 126 1.98 -1.42 6.02
C PHE A 126 1.54 -0.01 5.61
N THR A 127 2.40 0.97 5.86
CA THR A 127 2.15 2.36 5.48
C THR A 127 2.69 2.69 4.08
N GLY A 128 3.57 1.84 3.55
CA GLY A 128 4.18 1.99 2.22
C GLY A 128 5.46 1.19 2.11
N ARG A 129 6.25 1.52 1.09
CA ARG A 129 7.58 0.96 0.86
C ARG A 129 8.61 2.07 0.77
N THR A 130 9.82 1.81 1.23
CA THR A 130 10.92 2.79 1.16
C THR A 130 11.32 3.11 -0.27
N ASP A 131 11.20 2.17 -1.21
CA ASP A 131 11.52 2.35 -2.63
C ASP A 131 10.40 3.01 -3.44
N ASP A 132 9.15 2.99 -2.97
CA ASP A 132 8.03 3.70 -3.58
C ASP A 132 7.89 5.14 -3.07
N MET A 133 8.60 5.49 -2.01
CA MET A 133 8.59 6.83 -1.43
C MET A 133 9.19 7.86 -2.40
N LYS A 134 8.51 8.97 -2.55
CA LYS A 134 9.02 10.13 -3.30
C LYS A 134 9.12 11.35 -2.38
N VAL A 135 10.29 11.97 -2.37
CA VAL A 135 10.46 13.26 -1.67
C VAL A 135 9.98 14.36 -2.59
N ILE A 136 8.93 15.06 -2.19
CA ILE A 136 8.33 16.17 -2.95
C ILE A 136 8.43 17.44 -2.09
N ARG A 137 9.23 18.39 -2.49
CA ARG A 137 9.46 19.64 -1.72
C ARG A 137 9.80 19.38 -0.24
N GLY A 138 10.64 18.36 0.03
CA GLY A 138 11.04 17.98 1.38
C GLY A 138 10.03 17.13 2.17
N VAL A 139 8.90 16.76 1.57
CA VAL A 139 7.89 15.91 2.20
C VAL A 139 7.93 14.52 1.59
N ASN A 140 7.93 13.48 2.43
CA ASN A 140 7.84 12.10 2.00
C ASN A 140 6.41 11.77 1.59
N VAL A 141 6.22 11.41 0.33
CA VAL A 141 4.92 11.06 -0.26
C VAL A 141 4.93 9.60 -0.68
N PHE A 142 3.89 8.87 -0.30
CA PHE A 142 3.70 7.46 -0.64
C PHE A 142 2.47 7.27 -1.52
N PRO A 143 2.53 6.38 -2.53
CA PRO A 143 1.36 6.04 -3.35
C PRO A 143 0.15 5.57 -2.53
N THR A 144 0.40 4.83 -1.45
CA THR A 144 -0.66 4.34 -0.55
C THR A 144 -1.46 5.45 0.13
N GLN A 145 -0.84 6.61 0.41
CA GLN A 145 -1.54 7.78 0.96
C GLN A 145 -2.50 8.37 -0.07
N VAL A 146 -2.07 8.44 -1.36
CA VAL A 146 -2.93 8.89 -2.46
C VAL A 146 -4.11 7.95 -2.62
N GLU A 147 -3.87 6.63 -2.63
CA GLU A 147 -4.91 5.62 -2.75
C GLU A 147 -5.95 5.72 -1.62
N THR A 148 -5.49 5.78 -0.38
CA THR A 148 -6.36 5.92 0.79
C THR A 148 -7.22 7.19 0.71
N ALA A 149 -6.61 8.31 0.31
CA ALA A 149 -7.32 9.58 0.17
C ALA A 149 -8.40 9.52 -0.94
N LEU A 150 -8.09 8.90 -2.08
CA LEU A 150 -9.05 8.73 -3.17
C LEU A 150 -10.20 7.77 -2.80
N LEU A 151 -9.91 6.65 -2.14
CA LEU A 151 -10.92 5.70 -1.69
C LEU A 151 -11.88 6.28 -0.64
N SER A 152 -11.41 7.22 0.20
CA SER A 152 -12.26 7.91 1.18
C SER A 152 -13.36 8.76 0.56
N MET A 153 -13.26 9.08 -0.74
CA MET A 153 -14.27 9.88 -1.45
C MET A 153 -15.53 9.09 -1.86
N GLY A 154 -15.49 7.76 -1.77
CA GLY A 154 -16.58 6.89 -2.20
C GLY A 154 -16.73 6.81 -3.72
N GLY A 155 -17.76 6.16 -4.22
CA GLY A 155 -17.96 5.69 -5.59
C GLY A 155 -17.90 6.68 -6.76
N ALA A 156 -17.53 7.95 -6.53
CA ALA A 156 -17.36 8.93 -7.62
C ALA A 156 -16.00 8.85 -8.31
N VAL A 157 -15.04 8.13 -7.74
CA VAL A 157 -13.65 8.03 -8.24
C VAL A 157 -13.27 6.56 -8.37
N ALA A 158 -12.84 6.16 -9.56
CA ALA A 158 -12.30 4.81 -9.76
C ALA A 158 -10.95 4.67 -9.01
N PRO A 159 -10.61 3.47 -8.52
CA PRO A 159 -9.37 3.26 -7.76
C PRO A 159 -8.12 3.29 -8.65
N HIS A 160 -8.23 3.80 -9.89
CA HIS A 160 -7.13 3.87 -10.83
C HIS A 160 -6.56 5.27 -10.90
N TYR A 161 -5.32 5.38 -10.46
CA TYR A 161 -4.57 6.64 -10.46
C TYR A 161 -3.11 6.41 -10.85
N MET A 162 -2.45 7.49 -11.24
CA MET A 162 -1.02 7.55 -11.54
C MET A 162 -0.44 8.83 -10.95
N MET A 163 0.64 8.71 -10.23
CA MET A 163 1.44 9.83 -9.74
C MET A 163 2.53 10.14 -10.75
N ILE A 164 2.66 11.39 -11.16
CA ILE A 164 3.73 11.87 -12.02
C ILE A 164 4.48 12.95 -11.26
N VAL A 165 5.78 12.75 -11.12
CA VAL A 165 6.66 13.72 -10.47
C VAL A 165 7.53 14.37 -11.53
N ASP A 166 7.35 15.65 -11.69
CA ASP A 166 8.11 16.48 -12.62
C ASP A 166 8.92 17.54 -11.85
N ARG A 167 9.83 18.20 -12.54
CA ARG A 167 10.53 19.38 -12.02
C ARG A 167 10.29 20.57 -12.95
N GLU A 168 9.65 21.60 -12.44
CA GLU A 168 9.38 22.85 -13.14
C GLU A 168 10.02 24.01 -12.34
N ASP A 169 10.79 24.84 -13.01
CA ASP A 169 11.46 26.02 -12.39
C ASP A 169 12.18 25.69 -11.07
N ASN A 170 12.93 24.59 -11.03
CA ASN A 170 13.63 24.06 -9.85
C ASN A 170 12.72 23.62 -8.68
N LEU A 171 11.43 23.53 -8.88
CA LEU A 171 10.48 23.01 -7.89
C LEU A 171 9.89 21.68 -8.34
N ASP A 172 9.76 20.75 -7.40
CA ASP A 172 9.07 19.50 -7.66
C ASP A 172 7.56 19.74 -7.80
N VAL A 173 6.98 19.20 -8.86
CA VAL A 173 5.54 19.23 -9.13
C VAL A 173 5.00 17.81 -9.11
N LEU A 174 4.03 17.57 -8.22
CA LEU A 174 3.30 16.33 -8.17
C LEU A 174 1.98 16.47 -8.93
N THR A 175 1.82 15.68 -9.97
CA THR A 175 0.55 15.54 -10.70
C THR A 175 -0.04 14.16 -10.38
N VAL A 176 -1.31 14.12 -9.99
CA VAL A 176 -2.06 12.88 -9.80
C VAL A 176 -3.13 12.79 -10.89
N MET A 177 -2.95 11.84 -11.80
CA MET A 177 -3.97 11.47 -12.78
C MET A 177 -4.95 10.52 -12.12
N VAL A 178 -6.25 10.78 -12.27
CA VAL A 178 -7.32 9.98 -11.66
C VAL A 178 -8.36 9.65 -12.72
N GLU A 179 -8.65 8.34 -12.88
CA GLU A 179 -9.74 7.92 -13.75
C GLU A 179 -11.10 8.20 -13.08
N VAL A 180 -12.02 8.72 -13.85
CA VAL A 180 -13.40 8.96 -13.43
C VAL A 180 -14.36 8.24 -14.37
N ASP A 181 -15.57 7.92 -13.89
CA ASP A 181 -16.56 7.20 -14.68
C ASP A 181 -16.98 7.96 -15.93
N GLU A 182 -17.29 7.23 -16.99
CA GLU A 182 -17.70 7.76 -18.29
C GLU A 182 -18.96 8.66 -18.17
N SER A 183 -19.85 8.34 -17.26
CA SER A 183 -21.05 9.15 -16.95
C SER A 183 -20.71 10.56 -16.48
N MET A 184 -19.54 10.77 -15.87
CA MET A 184 -19.10 12.08 -15.38
C MET A 184 -18.56 12.98 -16.49
N PHE A 185 -18.10 12.42 -17.61
CA PHE A 185 -17.64 13.19 -18.77
C PHE A 185 -18.79 13.70 -19.64
N SER A 186 -19.98 13.10 -19.55
CA SER A 186 -21.17 13.52 -20.32
C SER A 186 -21.89 14.74 -19.72
N ASP A 187 -21.63 15.08 -18.45
CA ASP A 187 -22.31 16.14 -17.71
C ASP A 187 -21.37 17.30 -17.34
N GLU A 188 -21.70 18.48 -17.82
CA GLU A 188 -21.21 19.81 -17.41
C GLU A 188 -19.74 19.93 -16.91
N ILE A 189 -18.92 20.65 -17.64
CA ILE A 189 -17.53 21.02 -17.31
C ILE A 189 -17.39 21.51 -15.85
N ARG A 190 -18.40 22.21 -15.31
CA ARG A 190 -18.41 22.70 -13.93
C ARG A 190 -18.38 21.59 -12.87
N LYS A 191 -18.98 20.44 -13.14
CA LYS A 191 -18.97 19.30 -12.21
C LYS A 191 -17.60 18.63 -12.17
N LEU A 192 -16.91 18.54 -13.31
CA LEU A 192 -15.55 18.03 -13.40
C LEU A 192 -14.56 18.95 -12.68
N ASP A 193 -14.67 20.26 -12.85
CA ASP A 193 -13.83 21.22 -12.14
C ASP A 193 -14.03 21.15 -10.62
N ALA A 194 -15.28 21.09 -10.16
CA ALA A 194 -15.59 20.92 -8.74
C ALA A 194 -15.03 19.60 -8.17
N LEU A 195 -15.12 18.50 -8.93
CA LEU A 195 -14.56 17.21 -8.52
C LEU A 195 -13.02 17.26 -8.46
N ARG A 196 -12.36 17.86 -9.47
CA ARG A 196 -10.92 18.06 -9.50
C ARG A 196 -10.45 18.84 -8.26
N ASP A 197 -11.10 19.94 -7.95
CA ASP A 197 -10.74 20.81 -6.83
C ASP A 197 -10.97 20.11 -5.49
N LYS A 198 -12.03 19.32 -5.37
CA LYS A 198 -12.29 18.48 -4.19
C LYS A 198 -11.20 17.43 -3.99
N ILE A 199 -10.80 16.71 -5.06
CA ILE A 199 -9.71 15.74 -5.02
C ILE A 199 -8.41 16.43 -4.62
N ALA A 200 -8.08 17.58 -5.22
CA ALA A 200 -6.87 18.33 -4.91
C ALA A 200 -6.81 18.76 -3.43
N ALA A 201 -7.94 19.20 -2.86
CA ALA A 201 -8.03 19.58 -1.45
C ALA A 201 -7.80 18.37 -0.51
N ILE A 202 -8.41 17.23 -0.80
CA ILE A 202 -8.26 16.00 -0.01
C ILE A 202 -6.82 15.49 -0.09
N LEU A 203 -6.24 15.43 -1.28
CA LEU A 203 -4.85 15.02 -1.48
C LEU A 203 -3.87 15.98 -0.79
N LYS A 204 -4.10 17.29 -0.86
CA LYS A 204 -3.27 18.27 -0.16
C LYS A 204 -3.29 18.05 1.35
N THR A 205 -4.45 17.75 1.91
CA THR A 205 -4.59 17.45 3.35
C THR A 205 -3.88 16.15 3.73
N ALA A 206 -4.02 15.10 2.92
CA ALA A 206 -3.44 13.79 3.20
C ALA A 206 -1.91 13.75 3.02
N LEU A 207 -1.39 14.47 2.04
CA LEU A 207 0.03 14.43 1.66
C LEU A 207 0.88 15.57 2.25
N GLY A 208 0.25 16.66 2.72
CA GLY A 208 0.95 17.85 3.20
C GLY A 208 1.60 18.70 2.10
N VAL A 209 1.39 18.35 0.81
CA VAL A 209 1.90 19.10 -0.35
C VAL A 209 0.79 19.39 -1.34
N SER A 210 0.95 20.49 -2.11
CA SER A 210 0.01 20.83 -3.17
C SER A 210 0.18 19.89 -4.35
N VAL A 211 -0.94 19.39 -4.87
CA VAL A 211 -1.01 18.41 -5.96
C VAL A 211 -1.78 18.99 -7.13
N ARG A 212 -1.29 18.80 -8.35
CA ARG A 212 -2.07 18.98 -9.57
C ARG A 212 -2.92 17.74 -9.80
N VAL A 213 -4.21 17.91 -9.99
CA VAL A 213 -5.11 16.79 -10.30
C VAL A 213 -5.50 16.86 -11.76
N LYS A 214 -5.36 15.74 -12.47
CA LYS A 214 -5.79 15.57 -13.84
C LYS A 214 -6.82 14.46 -13.91
N LEU A 215 -8.07 14.79 -14.19
CA LEU A 215 -9.11 13.80 -14.43
C LEU A 215 -8.93 13.24 -15.84
N VAL A 216 -9.00 11.92 -15.99
CA VAL A 216 -8.84 11.22 -17.25
C VAL A 216 -9.96 10.21 -17.45
N GLU A 217 -10.21 9.86 -18.71
CA GLU A 217 -11.22 8.90 -19.11
C GLU A 217 -10.92 7.50 -18.53
N PRO A 218 -11.95 6.65 -18.35
CA PRO A 218 -11.75 5.27 -17.93
C PRO A 218 -10.80 4.53 -18.87
N LYS A 219 -9.93 3.71 -18.31
CA LYS A 219 -8.91 2.91 -19.05
C LYS A 219 -7.83 3.73 -19.75
N SER A 220 -7.70 5.03 -19.47
CA SER A 220 -6.60 5.87 -19.99
C SER A 220 -5.28 5.58 -19.28
N ILE A 221 -5.31 5.13 -18.02
CA ILE A 221 -4.11 4.74 -17.29
C ILE A 221 -3.75 3.31 -17.66
N GLN A 222 -2.51 3.12 -18.12
CA GLN A 222 -2.03 1.80 -18.52
C GLN A 222 -2.15 0.79 -17.38
N ARG A 223 -2.77 -0.36 -17.67
CA ARG A 223 -2.85 -1.47 -16.73
C ARG A 223 -1.56 -2.27 -16.82
N SER A 224 -0.90 -2.49 -15.69
CA SER A 224 0.27 -3.37 -15.63
C SER A 224 -0.17 -4.83 -15.43
N GLU A 225 0.49 -5.75 -16.14
CA GLU A 225 0.40 -7.17 -15.82
C GLU A 225 1.26 -7.45 -14.57
N GLY A 226 0.64 -7.53 -13.40
CA GLY A 226 1.31 -7.69 -12.12
C GLY A 226 1.08 -6.52 -11.17
N LYS A 227 2.09 -6.15 -10.37
CA LYS A 227 2.00 -4.98 -9.47
C LYS A 227 1.78 -3.69 -10.27
N ALA A 228 0.78 -2.91 -9.87
CA ALA A 228 0.49 -1.64 -10.53
C ALA A 228 1.68 -0.67 -10.37
N VAL A 229 2.20 -0.18 -11.51
CA VAL A 229 3.14 0.94 -11.49
C VAL A 229 2.33 2.20 -11.20
N ARG A 230 2.51 2.77 -10.02
CA ARG A 230 1.73 3.91 -9.52
C ARG A 230 2.47 5.23 -9.63
N VAL A 231 3.77 5.21 -9.96
CA VAL A 231 4.62 6.40 -9.96
C VAL A 231 5.48 6.45 -11.21
N ILE A 232 5.45 7.60 -11.88
CA ILE A 232 6.40 7.98 -12.93
C ILE A 232 7.18 9.17 -12.40
N ASP A 233 8.49 9.03 -12.30
CA ASP A 233 9.39 10.10 -11.84
C ASP A 233 10.22 10.59 -13.03
N ASN A 234 9.88 11.75 -13.53
CA ASN A 234 10.53 12.37 -14.70
C ASN A 234 11.68 13.32 -14.29
N ARG A 235 11.97 13.40 -13.00
CA ARG A 235 13.10 14.23 -12.54
C ARG A 235 14.39 13.55 -12.93
N ASN A 236 15.23 14.21 -13.69
CA ASN A 236 16.62 13.81 -13.90
C ASN A 236 17.39 14.11 -12.60
N LEU A 237 17.51 13.09 -11.74
CA LEU A 237 18.30 13.12 -10.50
C LEU A 237 19.68 12.53 -10.75
#